data_fe0b3b7f517c0d5a221a9d02abb31410
#
_entry.id   fe0b3b7f517c0d5a221a9d02abb31410
#
_cell.length_a   1.000
_cell.length_b   1.000
_cell.length_c   1.000
_cell.angle_alpha   90.00
_cell.angle_beta   90.00
_cell.angle_gamma   90.00
#
_symmetry.space_group_name_H-M   'P 1'
#
loop_
_entity.id
_entity.type
_entity.pdbx_description
1 polymer ?
#
loop_
_entity_poly.entity_id
_entity_poly.type
_entity_poly.pdbx_seq_one_letter_code
_entity_poly.pdbx_strand_id
1 'polypeptide(L)'
;DLVTEYDTGVQAFLRRELLALLPEADFFGEEGEHQTMTKHRTFIVDPIDGTVNFVRGLRYSNVSVALAEGGVVQYGVVYNPYADELFSAARGGGAFLNGRPIRVSTRDLHHGLTLCGSTVYDRSYSDQSFSIMRQIYDLGGDYRRFGAAALDLCQVAAGRAEVFFECRLSPWDFAAGSLI
;
A
#
# COMPACT_ATOMS: atom_id res chain seq x y z
N ASP A 1 12.49 8.83 -10.29
CA ASP A 1 11.13 8.36 -10.03
C ASP A 1 10.23 8.75 -11.19
N LEU A 2 9.24 7.93 -11.51
CA LEU A 2 8.26 8.26 -12.53
C LEU A 2 7.10 8.97 -11.83
N VAL A 3 6.98 10.28 -12.06
CA VAL A 3 5.90 11.13 -11.52
C VAL A 3 5.10 11.67 -12.69
N THR A 4 3.80 11.68 -12.58
CA THR A 4 2.91 12.27 -13.58
C THR A 4 2.20 13.51 -13.03
N GLU A 5 1.60 14.30 -13.91
CA GLU A 5 0.71 15.42 -13.50
C GLU A 5 -0.49 14.93 -12.68
N TYR A 6 -0.87 13.66 -12.82
CA TYR A 6 -1.96 13.04 -12.06
C TYR A 6 -1.55 12.77 -10.61
N ASP A 7 -0.32 12.31 -10.35
CA ASP A 7 0.19 12.07 -8.98
C ASP A 7 0.13 13.38 -8.18
N THR A 8 0.71 14.45 -8.73
CA THR A 8 0.69 15.76 -8.08
C THR A 8 -0.71 16.35 -7.94
N GLY A 9 -1.57 16.16 -8.95
CA GLY A 9 -2.96 16.63 -8.94
C GLY A 9 -3.82 15.92 -7.89
N VAL A 10 -3.74 14.59 -7.83
CA VAL A 10 -4.44 13.76 -6.82
C VAL A 10 -3.92 14.08 -5.43
N GLN A 11 -2.60 14.21 -5.24
CA GLN A 11 -2.05 14.59 -3.94
C GLN A 11 -2.53 15.96 -3.47
N ALA A 12 -2.54 16.95 -4.35
CA ALA A 12 -3.02 18.31 -4.01
C ALA A 12 -4.50 18.30 -3.62
N PHE A 13 -5.33 17.53 -4.33
CA PHE A 13 -6.73 17.32 -4.00
C PHE A 13 -6.89 16.66 -2.63
N LEU A 14 -6.24 15.53 -2.39
CA LEU A 14 -6.31 14.79 -1.11
C LEU A 14 -5.82 15.65 0.05
N ARG A 15 -4.71 16.37 -0.12
CA ARG A 15 -4.21 17.29 0.90
C ARG A 15 -5.24 18.33 1.31
N ARG A 16 -5.90 18.96 0.35
CA ARG A 16 -6.94 19.95 0.61
C ARG A 16 -8.11 19.35 1.39
N GLU A 17 -8.64 18.23 0.92
CA GLU A 17 -9.82 17.61 1.52
C GLU A 17 -9.53 17.03 2.92
N LEU A 18 -8.39 16.33 3.07
CA LEU A 18 -8.01 15.72 4.35
C LEU A 18 -7.69 16.78 5.42
N LEU A 19 -6.98 17.84 5.06
CA LEU A 19 -6.70 18.93 6.01
C LEU A 19 -7.95 19.81 6.28
N ALA A 20 -8.96 19.81 5.42
CA ALA A 20 -10.25 20.41 5.73
C ALA A 20 -11.01 19.60 6.80
N LEU A 21 -10.87 18.25 6.80
CA LEU A 21 -11.45 17.37 7.82
C LEU A 21 -10.69 17.44 9.16
N LEU A 22 -9.38 17.59 9.11
CA LEU A 22 -8.52 17.59 10.31
C LEU A 22 -7.41 18.64 10.17
N PRO A 23 -7.72 19.93 10.40
CA PRO A 23 -6.80 21.05 10.13
C PRO A 23 -5.51 21.03 10.97
N GLU A 24 -5.56 20.40 12.15
CA GLU A 24 -4.40 20.27 13.03
C GLU A 24 -3.43 19.14 12.63
N ALA A 25 -3.75 18.29 11.66
CA ALA A 25 -2.87 17.22 11.22
C ALA A 25 -1.74 17.72 10.32
N ASP A 26 -0.62 16.99 10.31
CA ASP A 26 0.39 17.08 9.25
C ASP A 26 -0.05 16.26 8.03
N PHE A 27 0.56 16.55 6.89
CA PHE A 27 0.39 15.79 5.66
C PHE A 27 1.74 15.33 5.15
N PHE A 28 1.94 14.03 5.04
CA PHE A 28 3.14 13.37 4.56
C PHE A 28 2.79 12.58 3.31
N GLY A 29 3.05 13.15 2.14
CA GLY A 29 2.78 12.53 0.84
C GLY A 29 4.04 12.06 0.15
N GLU A 30 3.89 11.23 -0.86
CA GLU A 30 4.99 10.78 -1.72
C GLU A 30 5.59 11.92 -2.51
N GLU A 31 4.74 12.82 -3.04
CA GLU A 31 5.17 13.84 -3.97
C GLU A 31 5.66 15.12 -3.30
N GLY A 32 6.81 15.65 -3.76
CA GLY A 32 7.38 16.92 -3.33
C GLY A 32 8.31 16.81 -2.13
N GLU A 33 8.49 17.92 -1.43
CA GLU A 33 9.35 17.96 -0.24
C GLU A 33 8.66 17.24 0.92
N HIS A 34 9.33 16.23 1.46
CA HIS A 34 8.83 15.48 2.62
C HIS A 34 8.85 16.38 3.85
N GLN A 35 7.68 16.72 4.35
CA GLN A 35 7.56 17.44 5.60
C GLN A 35 7.92 16.51 6.76
N THR A 36 8.64 17.03 7.74
CA THR A 36 8.89 16.32 8.98
C THR A 36 7.55 16.10 9.69
N MET A 37 7.24 14.88 10.07
CA MET A 37 6.07 14.56 10.90
C MET A 37 6.29 15.13 12.30
N THR A 38 5.80 16.33 12.54
CA THR A 38 6.03 17.08 13.79
C THR A 38 4.83 17.07 14.71
N LYS A 39 3.65 16.84 14.17
CA LYS A 39 2.41 16.86 14.91
C LYS A 39 2.05 15.47 15.43
N HIS A 40 1.16 15.49 16.38
CA HIS A 40 0.64 14.26 16.96
C HIS A 40 -0.16 13.42 15.94
N ARG A 41 -0.85 14.07 15.01
CA ARG A 41 -1.61 13.43 13.93
C ARG A 41 -1.02 13.74 12.57
N THR A 42 -0.90 12.72 11.72
CA THR A 42 -0.31 12.86 10.38
C THR A 42 -1.06 11.99 9.39
N PHE A 43 -1.53 12.59 8.29
CA PHE A 43 -1.94 11.84 7.12
C PHE A 43 -0.70 11.37 6.35
N ILE A 44 -0.65 10.09 6.01
CA ILE A 44 0.39 9.46 5.20
C ILE A 44 -0.27 9.01 3.92
N VAL A 45 0.17 9.53 2.77
CA VAL A 45 -0.58 9.43 1.51
C VAL A 45 0.33 9.03 0.36
N ASP A 46 -0.09 8.01 -0.38
CA ASP A 46 0.37 7.73 -1.74
C ASP A 46 -0.78 8.08 -2.70
N PRO A 47 -0.62 9.08 -3.56
CA PRO A 47 -1.67 9.51 -4.48
C PRO A 47 -1.95 8.47 -5.58
N ILE A 48 -0.90 7.77 -6.07
CA ILE A 48 -1.02 6.71 -7.09
C ILE A 48 0.04 5.64 -6.84
N ASP A 49 -0.18 4.76 -5.86
CA ASP A 49 0.65 3.56 -5.71
C ASP A 49 0.57 2.69 -6.97
N GLY A 50 1.74 2.36 -7.51
CA GLY A 50 1.86 1.67 -8.78
C GLY A 50 1.86 2.61 -9.99
N THR A 51 2.57 3.74 -9.95
CA THR A 51 2.67 4.75 -11.03
C THR A 51 3.09 4.14 -12.37
N VAL A 52 4.01 3.16 -12.37
CA VAL A 52 4.39 2.44 -13.59
C VAL A 52 3.20 1.70 -14.21
N ASN A 53 2.38 1.05 -13.38
CA ASN A 53 1.18 0.35 -13.83
C ASN A 53 0.15 1.33 -14.38
N PHE A 54 -0.03 2.46 -13.71
CA PHE A 54 -0.91 3.53 -14.12
C PHE A 54 -0.54 4.05 -15.52
N VAL A 55 0.72 4.47 -15.71
CA VAL A 55 1.22 4.99 -17.00
C VAL A 55 1.14 3.96 -18.12
N ARG A 56 1.34 2.68 -17.81
CA ARG A 56 1.27 1.58 -18.77
C ARG A 56 -0.16 1.07 -19.03
N GLY A 57 -1.17 1.58 -18.33
CA GLY A 57 -2.57 1.16 -18.48
C GLY A 57 -2.83 -0.28 -18.00
N LEU A 58 -2.02 -0.79 -17.07
CA LEU A 58 -2.14 -2.16 -16.54
C LEU A 58 -3.32 -2.33 -15.58
N ARG A 59 -4.00 -1.23 -15.21
CA ARG A 59 -5.18 -1.21 -14.35
C ARG A 59 -4.98 -1.87 -12.98
N TYR A 60 -3.78 -1.73 -12.44
CA TYR A 60 -3.42 -2.18 -11.09
C TYR A 60 -2.61 -1.09 -10.40
N SER A 61 -3.30 -0.07 -9.95
CA SER A 61 -2.80 1.02 -9.12
C SER A 61 -3.92 1.48 -8.19
N ASN A 62 -3.58 2.19 -7.14
CA ASN A 62 -4.52 2.57 -6.10
C ASN A 62 -4.15 3.91 -5.47
N VAL A 63 -5.08 4.45 -4.67
CA VAL A 63 -4.84 5.56 -3.75
C VAL A 63 -4.72 4.99 -2.35
N SER A 64 -3.66 5.32 -1.62
CA SER A 64 -3.41 4.86 -0.26
C SER A 64 -3.40 6.04 0.71
N VAL A 65 -4.22 5.99 1.76
CA VAL A 65 -4.34 7.03 2.78
C VAL A 65 -4.33 6.38 4.16
N ALA A 66 -3.41 6.79 5.02
CA ALA A 66 -3.41 6.44 6.42
C ALA A 66 -3.49 7.69 7.29
N LEU A 67 -4.10 7.58 8.48
CA LEU A 67 -3.99 8.55 9.55
C LEU A 67 -3.25 7.91 10.72
N ALA A 68 -2.09 8.46 11.04
CA ALA A 68 -1.31 8.06 12.21
C ALA A 68 -1.49 9.06 13.35
N GLU A 69 -1.49 8.56 14.59
CA GLU A 69 -1.49 9.35 15.82
C GLU A 69 -0.36 8.86 16.73
N GLY A 70 0.53 9.78 17.11
CA GLY A 70 1.72 9.43 17.90
C GLY A 70 2.63 8.39 17.23
N GLY A 71 2.71 8.39 15.89
CA GLY A 71 3.47 7.41 15.11
C GLY A 71 2.79 6.05 14.92
N VAL A 72 1.55 5.89 15.39
CA VAL A 72 0.77 4.65 15.26
C VAL A 72 -0.40 4.85 14.31
N VAL A 73 -0.49 4.05 13.26
CA VAL A 73 -1.61 4.13 12.29
C VAL A 73 -2.92 3.77 12.98
N GLN A 74 -3.90 4.67 12.92
CA GLN A 74 -5.24 4.53 13.51
C GLN A 74 -6.29 4.17 12.47
N TYR A 75 -6.16 4.73 11.26
CA TYR A 75 -7.07 4.49 10.15
C TYR A 75 -6.28 4.24 8.88
N GLY A 76 -6.75 3.32 8.06
CA GLY A 76 -6.19 3.03 6.74
C GLY A 76 -7.28 2.87 5.71
N VAL A 77 -7.07 3.45 4.53
CA VAL A 77 -7.94 3.33 3.36
C VAL A 77 -7.07 3.11 2.14
N VAL A 78 -7.41 2.11 1.33
CA VAL A 78 -6.80 1.84 0.03
C VAL A 78 -7.93 1.68 -0.99
N TYR A 79 -7.90 2.48 -2.06
CA TYR A 79 -8.94 2.44 -3.10
C TYR A 79 -8.36 2.06 -4.45
N ASN A 80 -8.86 0.97 -5.00
CA ASN A 80 -8.60 0.52 -6.37
C ASN A 80 -9.73 0.99 -7.30
N PRO A 81 -9.52 2.03 -8.10
CA PRO A 81 -10.58 2.59 -8.95
C PRO A 81 -10.99 1.68 -10.12
N TYR A 82 -10.14 0.74 -10.51
CA TYR A 82 -10.41 -0.12 -11.66
C TYR A 82 -11.39 -1.25 -11.33
N ALA A 83 -11.38 -1.71 -10.09
CA ALA A 83 -12.27 -2.76 -9.60
C ALA A 83 -13.40 -2.21 -8.71
N ASP A 84 -13.41 -0.90 -8.45
CA ASP A 84 -14.29 -0.24 -7.48
C ASP A 84 -14.20 -0.92 -6.09
N GLU A 85 -12.98 -1.16 -5.64
CA GLU A 85 -12.68 -1.81 -4.37
C GLU A 85 -12.12 -0.80 -3.36
N LEU A 86 -12.88 -0.54 -2.31
CA LEU A 86 -12.49 0.29 -1.18
C LEU A 86 -12.16 -0.60 0.02
N PHE A 87 -10.88 -0.77 0.31
CA PHE A 87 -10.40 -1.40 1.53
C PHE A 87 -10.29 -0.36 2.64
N SER A 88 -10.71 -0.71 3.85
CA SER A 88 -10.65 0.20 4.98
C SER A 88 -10.50 -0.54 6.29
N ALA A 89 -9.79 0.08 7.24
CA ALA A 89 -9.68 -0.40 8.60
C ALA A 89 -9.56 0.77 9.60
N ALA A 90 -10.06 0.52 10.80
CA ALA A 90 -9.75 1.31 11.98
C ALA A 90 -9.08 0.38 13.00
N ARG A 91 -8.08 0.88 13.72
CA ARG A 91 -7.33 0.09 14.72
C ARG A 91 -8.27 -0.52 15.76
N GLY A 92 -8.24 -1.85 15.87
CA GLY A 92 -9.12 -2.62 16.74
C GLY A 92 -10.56 -2.80 16.22
N GLY A 93 -10.89 -2.23 15.05
CA GLY A 93 -12.23 -2.31 14.46
C GLY A 93 -12.39 -3.39 13.38
N GLY A 94 -11.29 -4.05 12.98
CA GLY A 94 -11.27 -5.00 11.87
C GLY A 94 -11.10 -4.33 10.50
N ALA A 95 -11.03 -5.15 9.46
CA ALA A 95 -10.82 -4.73 8.07
C ALA A 95 -12.05 -5.04 7.20
N PHE A 96 -12.27 -4.19 6.20
CA PHE A 96 -13.45 -4.23 5.35
C PHE A 96 -13.09 -4.01 3.88
N LEU A 97 -13.80 -4.68 2.98
CA LEU A 97 -13.84 -4.41 1.54
C LEU A 97 -15.26 -3.99 1.17
N ASN A 98 -15.41 -2.76 0.66
CA ASN A 98 -16.72 -2.17 0.33
C ASN A 98 -17.74 -2.31 1.48
N GLY A 99 -17.28 -2.07 2.72
CA GLY A 99 -18.09 -2.17 3.93
C GLY A 99 -18.40 -3.59 4.42
N ARG A 100 -17.89 -4.62 3.74
CA ARG A 100 -18.05 -6.02 4.16
C ARG A 100 -16.77 -6.49 4.87
N PRO A 101 -16.88 -7.15 6.04
CA PRO A 101 -15.72 -7.67 6.76
C PRO A 101 -14.91 -8.65 5.89
N ILE A 102 -13.58 -8.53 5.94
CA ILE A 102 -12.64 -9.43 5.27
C ILE A 102 -11.78 -10.16 6.28
N ARG A 103 -11.16 -11.23 5.85
CA ARG A 103 -10.22 -12.04 6.64
C ARG A 103 -9.14 -12.61 5.75
N VAL A 104 -7.95 -12.80 6.32
CA VAL A 104 -6.83 -13.48 5.68
C VAL A 104 -7.16 -14.93 5.32
N SER A 105 -6.43 -15.48 4.36
CA SER A 105 -6.47 -16.90 4.02
C SER A 105 -5.98 -17.78 5.18
N THR A 106 -6.42 -19.03 5.18
CA THR A 106 -5.94 -20.07 6.12
C THR A 106 -5.05 -21.10 5.42
N ARG A 107 -4.70 -20.88 4.15
CA ARG A 107 -3.81 -21.78 3.41
C ARG A 107 -2.38 -21.63 3.90
N ASP A 108 -1.60 -22.71 3.76
CA ASP A 108 -0.17 -22.69 4.02
C ASP A 108 0.63 -22.19 2.80
N LEU A 109 1.92 -21.96 3.00
CA LEU A 109 2.81 -21.44 1.95
C LEU A 109 3.02 -22.41 0.78
N HIS A 110 2.89 -23.72 1.00
CA HIS A 110 3.07 -24.74 -0.04
C HIS A 110 1.95 -24.72 -1.09
N HIS A 111 0.78 -24.23 -0.69
CA HIS A 111 -0.43 -24.16 -1.54
C HIS A 111 -0.90 -22.72 -1.70
N GLY A 112 -0.06 -21.76 -1.29
CA GLY A 112 -0.37 -20.34 -1.22
C GLY A 112 0.13 -19.56 -2.42
N LEU A 113 -0.40 -18.34 -2.52
CA LEU A 113 0.07 -17.31 -3.43
C LEU A 113 0.84 -16.26 -2.64
N THR A 114 2.10 -16.05 -3.02
CA THR A 114 2.91 -14.96 -2.50
C THR A 114 2.90 -13.79 -3.47
N LEU A 115 2.59 -12.60 -2.96
CA LEU A 115 2.80 -11.35 -3.68
C LEU A 115 4.16 -10.80 -3.30
N CYS A 116 4.91 -10.30 -4.27
CA CYS A 116 6.24 -9.79 -4.04
C CYS A 116 6.47 -8.48 -4.77
N GLY A 117 7.11 -7.56 -4.10
CA GLY A 117 7.66 -6.37 -4.70
C GLY A 117 9.17 -6.51 -4.95
N SER A 118 9.68 -5.66 -5.79
CA SER A 118 11.12 -5.49 -5.97
C SER A 118 11.39 -4.02 -6.15
N THR A 119 12.17 -3.45 -5.25
CA THR A 119 12.57 -2.06 -5.33
C THR A 119 13.42 -1.83 -6.56
N VAL A 120 12.82 -1.23 -7.59
CA VAL A 120 13.53 -0.93 -8.85
C VAL A 120 14.52 0.22 -8.72
N TYR A 121 14.31 1.06 -7.70
CA TYR A 121 15.11 2.26 -7.42
C TYR A 121 16.36 1.97 -6.59
N ASP A 122 16.39 0.84 -5.86
CA ASP A 122 17.53 0.42 -5.05
C ASP A 122 17.85 -1.06 -5.30
N ARG A 123 18.79 -1.29 -6.20
CA ARG A 123 19.19 -2.64 -6.61
C ARG A 123 20.08 -3.36 -5.60
N SER A 124 20.46 -2.70 -4.49
CA SER A 124 21.25 -3.35 -3.43
C SER A 124 20.49 -4.50 -2.76
N TYR A 125 19.15 -4.50 -2.84
CA TYR A 125 18.29 -5.57 -2.33
C TYR A 125 17.95 -6.67 -3.34
N SER A 126 18.48 -6.61 -4.57
CA SER A 126 18.11 -7.56 -5.64
C SER A 126 18.40 -9.00 -5.24
N ASP A 127 19.62 -9.30 -4.79
CA ASP A 127 20.02 -10.67 -4.43
C ASP A 127 19.13 -11.23 -3.31
N GLN A 128 18.80 -10.42 -2.30
CA GLN A 128 17.91 -10.80 -1.22
C GLN A 128 16.50 -11.07 -1.74
N SER A 129 15.93 -10.18 -2.54
CA SER A 129 14.59 -10.31 -3.11
C SER A 129 14.46 -11.57 -3.96
N PHE A 130 15.41 -11.80 -4.88
CA PHE A 130 15.39 -12.97 -5.74
C PHE A 130 15.68 -14.27 -4.96
N SER A 131 16.51 -14.22 -3.92
CA SER A 131 16.75 -15.36 -3.05
C SER A 131 15.48 -15.78 -2.30
N ILE A 132 14.71 -14.82 -1.77
CA ILE A 132 13.43 -15.11 -1.10
C ILE A 132 12.42 -15.68 -2.10
N MET A 133 12.27 -15.08 -3.29
CA MET A 133 11.37 -15.59 -4.32
C MET A 133 11.74 -17.03 -4.72
N ARG A 134 13.04 -17.31 -4.87
CA ARG A 134 13.52 -18.66 -5.19
C ARG A 134 13.16 -19.67 -4.12
N GLN A 135 13.35 -19.32 -2.84
CA GLN A 135 12.99 -20.18 -1.72
C GLN A 135 11.48 -20.47 -1.68
N ILE A 136 10.63 -19.46 -1.92
CA ILE A 136 9.18 -19.65 -2.00
C ILE A 136 8.81 -20.59 -3.14
N TYR A 137 9.41 -20.41 -4.31
CA TYR A 137 9.18 -21.30 -5.44
C TYR A 137 9.62 -22.74 -5.16
N ASP A 138 10.78 -22.93 -4.55
CA ASP A 138 11.31 -24.26 -4.20
C ASP A 138 10.45 -24.98 -3.12
N LEU A 139 9.72 -24.22 -2.30
CA LEU A 139 8.73 -24.74 -1.35
C LEU A 139 7.39 -25.15 -2.01
N GLY A 140 7.21 -24.89 -3.30
CA GLY A 140 6.00 -25.25 -4.05
C GLY A 140 4.93 -24.15 -4.08
N GLY A 141 5.20 -22.98 -3.49
CA GLY A 141 4.32 -21.81 -3.57
C GLY A 141 4.36 -21.15 -4.94
N ASP A 142 3.28 -20.53 -5.34
CA ASP A 142 3.24 -19.66 -6.53
C ASP A 142 3.53 -18.20 -6.12
N TYR A 143 3.96 -17.35 -7.05
CA TYR A 143 4.19 -15.95 -6.76
C TYR A 143 3.74 -15.02 -7.88
N ARG A 144 3.41 -13.78 -7.53
CA ARG A 144 3.10 -12.70 -8.46
C ARG A 144 3.78 -11.43 -8.01
N ARG A 145 4.18 -10.60 -9.00
CA ARG A 145 4.64 -9.22 -8.80
C ARG A 145 3.69 -8.29 -9.56
N PHE A 146 2.77 -7.67 -8.83
CA PHE A 146 1.84 -6.73 -9.44
C PHE A 146 2.37 -5.30 -9.44
N GLY A 147 3.13 -4.89 -8.42
CA GLY A 147 3.83 -3.61 -8.39
C GLY A 147 2.98 -2.43 -7.90
N ALA A 148 2.10 -2.68 -6.94
CA ALA A 148 1.35 -1.68 -6.16
C ALA A 148 1.24 -2.21 -4.73
N ALA A 149 2.15 -1.77 -3.85
CA ALA A 149 2.41 -2.39 -2.56
C ALA A 149 1.21 -2.30 -1.59
N ALA A 150 0.55 -1.14 -1.53
CA ALA A 150 -0.62 -0.98 -0.66
C ALA A 150 -1.77 -1.90 -1.09
N LEU A 151 -1.98 -2.06 -2.41
CA LEU A 151 -3.01 -2.97 -2.91
C LEU A 151 -2.62 -4.43 -2.71
N ASP A 152 -1.34 -4.80 -2.86
CA ASP A 152 -0.84 -6.14 -2.61
C ASP A 152 -1.07 -6.56 -1.14
N LEU A 153 -0.83 -5.66 -0.18
CA LEU A 153 -1.19 -5.87 1.23
C LEU A 153 -2.70 -6.11 1.42
N CYS A 154 -3.54 -5.35 0.72
CA CYS A 154 -4.99 -5.52 0.76
C CYS A 154 -5.45 -6.87 0.17
N GLN A 155 -4.75 -7.41 -0.84
CA GLN A 155 -5.05 -8.76 -1.35
C GLN A 155 -4.78 -9.83 -0.29
N VAL A 156 -3.72 -9.67 0.52
CA VAL A 156 -3.46 -10.58 1.66
C VAL A 156 -4.57 -10.45 2.70
N ALA A 157 -4.94 -9.22 3.07
CA ALA A 157 -6.01 -8.97 4.04
C ALA A 157 -7.36 -9.56 3.62
N ALA A 158 -7.65 -9.58 2.30
CA ALA A 158 -8.86 -10.16 1.73
C ALA A 158 -8.79 -11.69 1.54
N GLY A 159 -7.69 -12.34 1.91
CA GLY A 159 -7.49 -13.78 1.75
C GLY A 159 -7.31 -14.24 0.30
N ARG A 160 -6.93 -13.33 -0.60
CA ARG A 160 -6.67 -13.61 -2.02
C ARG A 160 -5.21 -14.01 -2.28
N ALA A 161 -4.33 -13.69 -1.34
CA ALA A 161 -2.95 -14.12 -1.27
C ALA A 161 -2.61 -14.44 0.19
N GLU A 162 -1.57 -15.24 0.42
CA GLU A 162 -1.16 -15.66 1.76
C GLU A 162 -0.05 -14.79 2.32
N VAL A 163 0.81 -14.25 1.47
CA VAL A 163 1.98 -13.46 1.86
C VAL A 163 2.21 -12.31 0.89
N PHE A 164 2.66 -11.19 1.43
CA PHE A 164 3.33 -10.13 0.68
C PHE A 164 4.70 -9.87 1.29
N PHE A 165 5.70 -9.66 0.45
CA PHE A 165 6.98 -9.13 0.89
C PHE A 165 7.58 -8.15 -0.11
N GLU A 166 8.23 -7.14 0.41
CA GLU A 166 9.14 -6.27 -0.31
C GLU A 166 10.27 -5.83 0.62
N CYS A 167 11.51 -5.79 0.11
CA CYS A 167 12.68 -5.55 0.97
C CYS A 167 12.82 -4.09 1.39
N ARG A 168 12.21 -3.17 0.65
CA ARG A 168 12.27 -1.74 0.95
C ARG A 168 11.02 -1.03 0.44
N LEU A 169 10.35 -0.35 1.35
CA LEU A 169 9.17 0.48 1.09
C LEU A 169 9.30 1.82 1.82
N SER A 170 8.63 2.83 1.31
CA SER A 170 8.41 4.09 1.98
C SER A 170 7.13 4.04 2.84
N PRO A 171 6.96 4.93 3.83
CA PRO A 171 5.79 4.89 4.70
C PRO A 171 4.45 4.96 3.96
N TRP A 172 4.35 5.70 2.88
CA TRP A 172 3.12 5.84 2.09
C TRP A 172 2.73 4.55 1.36
N ASP A 173 3.71 3.70 0.98
CA ASP A 173 3.47 2.42 0.32
C ASP A 173 2.76 1.41 1.22
N PHE A 174 2.97 1.47 2.55
CA PHE A 174 2.50 0.40 3.44
C PHE A 174 1.65 0.85 4.64
N ALA A 175 1.66 2.14 5.02
CA ALA A 175 1.01 2.56 6.26
C ALA A 175 -0.49 2.19 6.31
N ALA A 176 -1.24 2.41 5.24
CA ALA A 176 -2.67 2.04 5.19
C ALA A 176 -2.85 0.53 5.08
N GLY A 177 -2.17 -0.11 4.11
CA GLY A 177 -2.30 -1.54 3.85
C GLY A 177 -1.87 -2.42 5.02
N SER A 178 -0.91 -1.98 5.84
CA SER A 178 -0.46 -2.74 7.02
C SER A 178 -1.45 -2.72 8.19
N LEU A 179 -2.39 -1.78 8.22
CA LEU A 179 -3.47 -1.75 9.20
C LEU A 179 -4.67 -2.60 8.75
N ILE A 180 -4.90 -2.63 7.43
CA ILE A 180 -5.94 -3.42 6.79
C ILE A 180 -5.60 -4.90 6.87
#